data_148c6021716355bf28ba6b5721496f5e
#
_entry.id   148c6021716355bf28ba6b5721496f5e
#
_cell.length_a   1.000
_cell.length_b   1.000
_cell.length_c   1.000
_cell.angle_alpha   90.00
_cell.angle_beta   90.00
_cell.angle_gamma   90.00
#
_symmetry.space_group_name_H-M   'P 1'
#
loop_
_entity.id
_entity.type
_entity.pdbx_description
1 polymer ?
#
loop_
_entity_poly.entity_id
_entity_poly.type
_entity_poly.pdbx_seq_one_letter_code
_entity_poly.pdbx_strand_id
1 'polypeptide(L)'
;MAIDIHVYDTYVKAKDSHTMHFDVITDVQDHDKAIEFAKQWLATIGEDGAKVTGEECQFCHTQGAPEPVENEIKEKGFFIQKMEGCP
;
A
#
# COMPACT_ATOMS: atom_id res chain seq x y z
N MET A 1 13.56 2.12 -18.37
CA MET A 1 12.46 1.27 -18.85
C MET A 1 11.35 1.22 -17.80
N ALA A 2 10.13 1.53 -18.19
CA ALA A 2 9.01 1.56 -17.25
C ALA A 2 8.57 0.14 -16.90
N ILE A 3 8.20 -0.06 -15.65
CA ILE A 3 7.60 -1.32 -15.18
C ILE A 3 6.10 -1.12 -14.99
N ASP A 4 5.35 -2.21 -15.07
CA ASP A 4 3.93 -2.17 -14.71
C ASP A 4 3.79 -2.32 -13.21
N ILE A 5 2.89 -1.54 -12.64
CA ILE A 5 2.58 -1.60 -11.21
C ILE A 5 1.11 -1.91 -11.00
N HIS A 6 0.84 -2.54 -9.87
CA HIS A 6 -0.51 -2.93 -9.46
C HIS A 6 -0.86 -2.11 -8.22
N VAL A 7 -2.00 -1.41 -8.30
CA VAL A 7 -2.46 -0.48 -7.26
C VAL A 7 -3.55 -1.15 -6.44
N TYR A 8 -3.37 -1.18 -5.12
CA TYR A 8 -4.33 -1.75 -4.18
C TYR A 8 -4.85 -0.65 -3.27
N ASP A 9 -6.13 -0.30 -3.40
CA ASP A 9 -6.80 0.63 -2.49
C ASP A 9 -6.90 0.03 -1.11
N THR A 10 -6.49 0.78 -0.09
CA THR A 10 -6.45 0.28 1.28
C THR A 10 -7.08 1.28 2.23
N TYR A 11 -8.06 0.80 3.01
CA TYR A 11 -8.76 1.57 4.04
C TYR A 11 -8.57 0.85 5.36
N VAL A 12 -7.91 1.50 6.32
CA VAL A 12 -7.54 0.88 7.60
C VAL A 12 -7.92 1.81 8.74
N LYS A 13 -8.45 1.24 9.82
CA LYS A 13 -8.72 2.00 11.04
C LYS A 13 -7.46 2.16 11.88
N ALA A 14 -7.13 3.41 12.20
CA ALA A 14 -6.04 3.74 13.11
C ALA A 14 -6.43 3.44 14.56
N LYS A 15 -5.48 3.52 15.47
CA LYS A 15 -5.70 3.26 16.91
C LYS A 15 -6.76 4.18 17.52
N ASP A 16 -6.86 5.41 17.03
CA ASP A 16 -7.86 6.39 17.49
C ASP A 16 -9.20 6.26 16.77
N SER A 17 -9.38 5.20 15.98
CA SER A 17 -10.60 4.86 15.24
C SER A 17 -10.85 5.70 13.98
N HIS A 18 -9.97 6.62 13.61
CA HIS A 18 -10.13 7.30 12.32
C HIS A 18 -9.70 6.40 11.18
N THR A 19 -10.25 6.61 9.98
CA THR A 19 -9.90 5.82 8.80
C THR A 19 -8.72 6.42 8.06
N MET A 20 -7.72 5.58 7.76
CA MET A 20 -6.59 5.93 6.91
C MET A 20 -6.82 5.35 5.53
N HIS A 21 -6.71 6.17 4.50
CA HIS A 21 -6.80 5.73 3.11
C HIS A 21 -5.44 5.89 2.44
N PHE A 22 -4.93 4.80 1.89
CA PHE A 22 -3.67 4.82 1.16
C PHE A 22 -3.68 3.73 0.10
N ASP A 23 -2.84 3.89 -0.93
CA ASP A 23 -2.66 2.86 -1.95
C ASP A 23 -1.36 2.12 -1.72
N VAL A 24 -1.42 0.80 -1.77
CA VAL A 24 -0.22 -0.05 -1.83
C VAL A 24 0.06 -0.28 -3.31
N ILE A 25 1.25 0.11 -3.74
CA ILE A 25 1.66 0.02 -5.14
C ILE A 25 2.88 -0.90 -5.22
N THR A 26 2.79 -1.93 -6.03
CA THR A 26 3.87 -2.93 -6.16
C THR A 26 3.91 -3.49 -7.58
N ASP A 27 5.03 -4.06 -7.97
CA ASP A 27 5.20 -4.73 -9.25
C ASP A 27 4.78 -6.21 -9.21
N VAL A 28 4.31 -6.67 -8.06
CA VAL A 28 3.85 -8.05 -7.86
C VAL A 28 2.33 -8.07 -7.83
N GLN A 29 1.71 -8.82 -8.73
CA GLN A 29 0.25 -8.98 -8.73
C GLN A 29 -0.13 -10.13 -7.79
N ASP A 30 -0.04 -9.88 -6.50
CA ASP A 30 -0.33 -10.84 -5.45
C ASP A 30 -1.00 -10.11 -4.29
N HIS A 31 -2.27 -10.41 -4.06
CA HIS A 31 -3.08 -9.74 -3.04
C HIS A 31 -2.50 -9.95 -1.62
N ASP A 32 -2.04 -11.16 -1.33
CA ASP A 32 -1.45 -11.45 -0.01
C ASP A 32 -0.19 -10.64 0.22
N LYS A 33 0.62 -10.45 -0.82
CA LYS A 33 1.82 -9.60 -0.74
C LYS A 33 1.45 -8.13 -0.51
N ALA A 34 0.40 -7.64 -1.18
CA ALA A 34 -0.06 -6.27 -0.99
C ALA A 34 -0.50 -6.04 0.46
N ILE A 35 -1.23 -6.99 1.04
CA ILE A 35 -1.63 -6.95 2.44
C ILE A 35 -0.41 -6.92 3.36
N GLU A 36 0.58 -7.76 3.08
CA GLU A 36 1.82 -7.79 3.87
C GLU A 36 2.57 -6.47 3.80
N PHE A 37 2.67 -5.87 2.62
CA PHE A 37 3.30 -4.56 2.45
C PHE A 37 2.56 -3.47 3.22
N ALA A 38 1.22 -3.51 3.20
CA ALA A 38 0.41 -2.58 3.99
C ALA A 38 0.74 -2.70 5.48
N LYS A 39 0.83 -3.93 5.99
CA LYS A 39 1.16 -4.18 7.39
C LYS A 39 2.57 -3.69 7.74
N GLN A 40 3.55 -3.91 6.85
CA GLN A 40 4.90 -3.42 7.05
C GLN A 40 4.95 -1.90 7.18
N TRP A 41 4.24 -1.21 6.29
CA TRP A 41 4.20 0.25 6.34
C TRP A 41 3.50 0.75 7.61
N LEU A 42 2.38 0.14 7.99
CA LEU A 42 1.65 0.52 9.20
C LEU A 42 2.51 0.37 10.45
N ALA A 43 3.37 -0.65 10.50
CA ALA A 43 4.31 -0.80 11.60
C ALA A 43 5.28 0.38 11.69
N THR A 44 5.68 0.98 10.55
CA THR A 44 6.60 2.11 10.55
C THR A 44 5.99 3.40 11.11
N ILE A 45 4.65 3.50 11.13
CA ILE A 45 3.94 4.67 11.64
C ILE A 45 3.27 4.40 12.99
N GLY A 46 3.58 3.27 13.63
CA GLY A 46 3.04 2.92 14.94
C GLY A 46 1.64 2.34 14.93
N GLU A 47 1.16 1.87 13.77
CA GLU A 47 -0.18 1.28 13.62
C GLU A 47 -0.10 -0.22 13.32
N ASP A 48 0.87 -0.90 13.93
CA ASP A 48 1.15 -2.30 13.67
C ASP A 48 0.05 -3.28 14.10
N GLY A 49 -0.89 -2.84 14.95
CA GLY A 49 -2.03 -3.66 15.34
C GLY A 49 -3.26 -3.49 14.46
N ALA A 50 -3.19 -2.68 13.40
CA ALA A 50 -4.36 -2.42 12.57
C ALA A 50 -4.76 -3.66 11.76
N LYS A 51 -6.08 -3.82 11.59
CA LYS A 51 -6.65 -4.94 10.82
C LYS A 51 -6.51 -4.66 9.32
N VAL A 52 -5.81 -5.52 8.61
CA VAL A 52 -5.69 -5.48 7.15
C VAL A 52 -5.96 -6.86 6.58
N THR A 53 -7.11 -7.01 5.93
CA THR A 53 -7.49 -8.26 5.25
C THR A 53 -7.81 -7.93 3.78
N GLY A 54 -8.30 -8.92 3.03
CA GLY A 54 -8.73 -8.68 1.66
C GLY A 54 -9.88 -7.69 1.53
N GLU A 55 -10.61 -7.42 2.62
CA GLU A 55 -11.68 -6.41 2.60
C GLU A 55 -11.11 -4.99 2.70
N GLU A 56 -10.08 -4.78 3.53
CA GLU A 56 -9.46 -3.48 3.70
C GLU A 56 -8.52 -3.13 2.55
N CYS A 57 -7.91 -4.14 1.91
CA CYS A 57 -6.94 -3.95 0.84
C CYS A 57 -7.45 -4.62 -0.42
N GLN A 58 -7.88 -3.82 -1.41
CA GLN A 58 -8.52 -4.33 -2.62
C GLN A 58 -7.78 -3.89 -3.87
N PHE A 59 -7.62 -4.82 -4.82
CA PHE A 59 -7.00 -4.50 -6.11
C PHE A 59 -7.83 -3.44 -6.85
N CYS A 60 -7.16 -2.39 -7.29
CA CYS A 60 -7.79 -1.30 -8.02
C CYS A 60 -7.51 -1.37 -9.52
N HIS A 61 -6.25 -1.25 -9.91
CA HIS A 61 -5.89 -1.27 -11.34
C HIS A 61 -4.38 -1.48 -11.53
N THR A 62 -3.99 -1.68 -12.79
CA THR A 62 -2.60 -1.81 -13.23
C THR A 62 -2.26 -0.61 -14.12
N GLN A 63 -1.08 -0.04 -13.95
CA GLN A 63 -0.61 1.09 -14.76
C GLN A 63 0.92 1.07 -14.87
N GLY A 64 1.46 1.93 -15.73
CA GLY A 64 2.90 2.14 -15.80
C GLY A 64 3.39 2.96 -14.61
N ALA A 65 4.58 2.64 -14.09
CA ALA A 65 5.13 3.31 -12.93
C ALA A 65 5.82 4.61 -13.31
N PRO A 66 5.51 5.74 -12.64
CA PRO A 66 6.37 6.93 -12.70
C PRO A 66 7.73 6.61 -12.09
N GLU A 67 8.76 7.32 -12.52
CA GLU A 67 10.14 7.05 -12.08
C GLU A 67 10.32 7.05 -10.56
N PRO A 68 9.77 8.00 -9.78
CA PRO A 68 9.90 7.96 -8.32
C PRO A 68 9.30 6.70 -7.69
N VAL A 69 8.16 6.24 -8.21
CA VAL A 69 7.49 5.01 -7.72
C VAL A 69 8.33 3.79 -8.09
N GLU A 70 8.84 3.74 -9.33
CA GLU A 70 9.70 2.65 -9.77
C GLU A 70 10.94 2.50 -8.89
N ASN A 71 11.58 3.60 -8.53
CA ASN A 71 12.77 3.60 -7.67
C ASN A 71 12.46 3.06 -6.27
N GLU A 72 11.32 3.45 -5.69
CA GLU A 72 10.89 2.93 -4.38
C GLU A 72 10.62 1.43 -4.43
N ILE A 73 9.98 0.97 -5.49
CA ILE A 73 9.67 -0.45 -5.66
C ILE A 73 10.96 -1.27 -5.80
N LYS A 74 11.95 -0.77 -6.55
CA LYS A 74 13.24 -1.44 -6.69
C LYS A 74 13.96 -1.55 -5.36
N GLU A 75 13.81 -0.55 -4.50
CA GLU A 75 14.48 -0.51 -3.20
C GLU A 75 13.75 -1.31 -2.12
N LYS A 76 12.42 -1.19 -2.04
CA LYS A 76 11.61 -1.76 -0.95
C LYS A 76 10.66 -2.87 -1.38
N GLY A 77 10.35 -2.98 -2.66
CA GLY A 77 9.35 -3.90 -3.18
C GLY A 77 7.96 -3.28 -3.32
N PHE A 78 7.73 -2.12 -2.73
CA PHE A 78 6.43 -1.43 -2.78
C PHE A 78 6.58 0.07 -2.56
N PHE A 79 5.51 0.79 -2.87
CA PHE A 79 5.40 2.23 -2.60
C PHE A 79 4.03 2.50 -1.97
N ILE A 80 3.98 3.36 -0.96
CA ILE A 80 2.73 3.77 -0.32
C ILE A 80 2.37 5.17 -0.77
N GLN A 81 1.22 5.28 -1.46
CA GLN A 81 0.65 6.57 -1.85
C GLN A 81 -0.32 6.99 -0.75
N LYS A 82 0.10 7.89 0.11
CA LYS A 82 -0.74 8.38 1.21
C LYS A 82 -1.87 9.25 0.66
N MET A 83 -3.06 9.03 1.20
CA MET A 83 -4.24 9.81 0.88
C MET A 83 -4.81 10.38 2.18
N GLU A 84 -6.13 10.28 2.42
CA GLU A 84 -6.77 10.86 3.60
C GLU A 84 -6.41 10.12 4.88
N GLY A 85 -6.23 10.85 5.97
CA GLY A 85 -6.05 10.30 7.30
C GLY A 85 -4.69 9.71 7.60
N CYS A 86 -3.72 9.81 6.69
CA CYS A 86 -2.38 9.29 6.90
C CYS A 86 -1.44 10.34 7.50
N PRO A 87 -0.47 9.92 8.36
CA PRO A 87 0.52 10.86 8.89
C PRO A 87 1.45 11.43 7.84
#